data_b1060c89a8de8379d8ce99e6c2309469
#
_entry.id   b1060c89a8de8379d8ce99e6c2309469
#
_cell.length_a   1.000
_cell.length_b   1.000
_cell.length_c   1.000
_cell.angle_alpha   90.00
_cell.angle_beta   90.00
_cell.angle_gamma   90.00
#
_symmetry.space_group_name_H-M   'P 1'
#
loop_
_entity.id
_entity.type
_entity.pdbx_description
1 polymer ?
#
loop_
_entity_poly.entity_id
_entity_poly.type
_entity_poly.pdbx_seq_one_letter_code
_entity_poly.pdbx_strand_id
1 'polypeptide(L)'
;MTGTFFKRLLAFILDILIVSLVVTLLSYVPFLNPNRDAYSEKYNELVNVYEQVEKNEISQEEYNEAAIPISYELYRLNIPTILVDIVCSLLYFGVLPFFMDGQTFGKKLFQLRVVSANDKSLNLINYLLRAVVLRNILISIALILVIYFMDASNYYAVYQNVNLVGYIIMYINLFMIVMRQDNRGLHDFVANTQVVFTHEEMENRLEKIEEEQKVLEKELEKKNDKKDKVVKAKTTKTKKTTKKKE
;
A
#
# COMPACT_ATOMS: atom_id res chain seq x y z
N MET A 1 -1.98 -3.60 -21.27
CA MET A 1 -2.18 -2.64 -20.17
C MET A 1 -3.43 -2.94 -19.31
N THR A 2 -4.61 -3.21 -19.88
CA THR A 2 -5.83 -3.53 -19.11
C THR A 2 -5.72 -4.77 -18.22
N GLY A 3 -4.97 -5.80 -18.61
CA GLY A 3 -4.80 -7.01 -17.82
C GLY A 3 -4.11 -6.81 -16.47
N THR A 4 -3.19 -5.86 -16.36
CA THR A 4 -2.49 -5.55 -15.10
C THR A 4 -3.42 -4.87 -14.10
N PHE A 5 -4.28 -3.96 -14.57
CA PHE A 5 -5.25 -3.28 -13.72
C PHE A 5 -6.22 -4.27 -13.06
N PHE A 6 -6.85 -5.16 -13.85
CA PHE A 6 -7.79 -6.13 -13.33
C PHE A 6 -7.16 -7.10 -12.32
N LYS A 7 -5.96 -7.60 -12.59
CA LYS A 7 -5.24 -8.45 -11.64
C LYS A 7 -4.91 -7.72 -10.33
N ARG A 8 -4.51 -6.44 -10.41
CA ARG A 8 -4.27 -5.59 -9.23
C ARG A 8 -5.55 -5.38 -8.43
N LEU A 9 -6.67 -5.12 -9.11
CA LEU A 9 -7.97 -4.93 -8.47
C LEU A 9 -8.42 -6.22 -7.76
N LEU A 10 -8.36 -7.37 -8.44
CA LEU A 10 -8.72 -8.67 -7.86
C LEU A 10 -7.82 -9.04 -6.68
N ALA A 11 -6.51 -8.80 -6.81
CA ALA A 11 -5.58 -9.00 -5.70
C ALA A 11 -5.93 -8.13 -4.49
N PHE A 12 -6.28 -6.86 -4.72
CA PHE A 12 -6.66 -5.93 -3.67
C PHE A 12 -8.00 -6.32 -3.01
N ILE A 13 -9.00 -6.74 -3.79
CA ILE A 13 -10.27 -7.24 -3.26
C ILE A 13 -10.03 -8.45 -2.35
N LEU A 14 -9.23 -9.42 -2.80
CA LEU A 14 -8.89 -10.59 -1.99
C LEU A 14 -8.16 -10.19 -0.69
N ASP A 15 -7.20 -9.28 -0.79
CA ASP A 15 -6.46 -8.76 0.36
C ASP A 15 -7.38 -8.07 1.37
N ILE A 16 -8.36 -7.26 0.90
CA ILE A 16 -9.37 -6.63 1.78
C ILE A 16 -10.23 -7.69 2.46
N LEU A 17 -10.70 -8.71 1.73
CA LEU A 17 -11.50 -9.78 2.32
C LEU A 17 -10.74 -10.52 3.43
N ILE A 18 -9.44 -10.78 3.24
CA ILE A 18 -8.61 -11.41 4.26
C ILE A 18 -8.51 -10.51 5.50
N VAL A 19 -8.19 -9.23 5.33
CA VAL A 19 -8.08 -8.27 6.45
C VAL A 19 -9.42 -8.13 7.16
N SER A 20 -10.53 -7.98 6.42
CA SER A 20 -11.87 -7.85 6.99
C SER A 20 -12.27 -9.08 7.80
N LEU A 21 -11.94 -10.28 7.32
CA LEU A 21 -12.17 -11.53 8.06
C LEU A 21 -11.39 -11.54 9.38
N VAL A 22 -10.11 -11.18 9.34
CA VAL A 22 -9.25 -11.11 10.54
C VAL A 22 -9.80 -10.08 11.53
N VAL A 23 -10.14 -8.87 11.09
CA VAL A 23 -10.72 -7.81 11.94
C VAL A 23 -12.04 -8.29 12.56
N THR A 24 -12.91 -8.92 11.77
CA THR A 24 -14.17 -9.49 12.26
C THR A 24 -13.92 -10.52 13.36
N LEU A 25 -13.00 -11.47 13.15
CA LEU A 25 -12.65 -12.46 14.18
C LEU A 25 -12.08 -11.81 15.44
N LEU A 26 -11.21 -10.82 15.30
CA LEU A 26 -10.64 -10.07 16.43
C LEU A 26 -11.68 -9.24 17.17
N SER A 27 -12.73 -8.74 16.49
CA SER A 27 -13.81 -7.99 17.13
C SER A 27 -14.67 -8.83 18.10
N TYR A 28 -14.56 -10.16 18.07
CA TYR A 28 -15.18 -11.07 19.06
C TYR A 28 -14.37 -11.16 20.36
N VAL A 29 -13.14 -10.66 20.39
CA VAL A 29 -12.31 -10.67 21.59
C VAL A 29 -12.70 -9.47 22.48
N PRO A 30 -13.23 -9.66 23.69
CA PRO A 30 -13.78 -8.56 24.53
C PRO A 30 -12.74 -7.47 24.83
N PHE A 31 -11.48 -7.83 24.99
CA PHE A 31 -10.39 -6.85 25.23
C PHE A 31 -10.16 -5.92 24.02
N LEU A 32 -10.33 -6.43 22.79
CA LEU A 32 -10.12 -5.66 21.55
C LEU A 32 -11.37 -4.88 21.14
N ASN A 33 -12.54 -5.33 21.54
CA ASN A 33 -13.82 -4.66 21.27
C ASN A 33 -14.73 -4.70 22.50
N PRO A 34 -14.44 -3.90 23.53
CA PRO A 34 -15.22 -3.87 24.78
C PRO A 34 -16.64 -3.32 24.59
N ASN A 35 -16.89 -2.60 23.50
CA ASN A 35 -18.16 -1.91 23.25
C ASN A 35 -19.13 -2.72 22.35
N ARG A 36 -18.83 -3.99 22.05
CA ARG A 36 -19.54 -4.78 21.05
C ARG A 36 -21.05 -4.88 21.33
N ASP A 37 -21.41 -5.18 22.57
CA ASP A 37 -22.83 -5.38 22.95
C ASP A 37 -23.57 -4.02 22.92
N ALA A 38 -22.98 -2.97 23.46
CA ALA A 38 -23.52 -1.62 23.38
C ALA A 38 -23.67 -1.12 21.93
N TYR A 39 -22.70 -1.45 21.06
CA TYR A 39 -22.80 -1.16 19.63
C TYR A 39 -23.98 -1.90 18.98
N SER A 40 -24.17 -3.18 19.29
CA SER A 40 -25.27 -3.98 18.74
C SER A 40 -26.64 -3.44 19.19
N GLU A 41 -26.77 -3.06 20.45
CA GLU A 41 -27.99 -2.43 20.97
C GLU A 41 -28.30 -1.10 20.26
N LYS A 42 -27.31 -0.23 20.15
CA LYS A 42 -27.45 1.08 19.47
C LYS A 42 -27.72 0.92 17.97
N TYR A 43 -27.14 -0.09 17.32
CA TYR A 43 -27.43 -0.42 15.93
C TYR A 43 -28.89 -0.84 15.72
N ASN A 44 -29.44 -1.67 16.62
CA ASN A 44 -30.85 -2.06 16.58
C ASN A 44 -31.78 -0.84 16.78
N GLU A 45 -31.40 0.11 17.63
CA GLU A 45 -32.13 1.38 17.78
C GLU A 45 -32.19 2.15 16.44
N LEU A 46 -31.06 2.26 15.72
CA LEU A 46 -31.04 2.90 14.40
C LEU A 46 -31.91 2.16 13.37
N VAL A 47 -31.88 0.83 13.38
CA VAL A 47 -32.72 -0.01 12.49
C VAL A 47 -34.21 0.24 12.79
N ASN A 48 -34.61 0.32 14.06
CA ASN A 48 -35.99 0.60 14.44
C ASN A 48 -36.45 1.97 13.92
N VAL A 49 -35.62 3.00 14.04
CA VAL A 49 -35.95 4.35 13.51
C VAL A 49 -36.08 4.31 11.99
N TYR A 50 -35.23 3.54 11.29
CA TYR A 50 -35.33 3.36 9.84
C TYR A 50 -36.63 2.65 9.45
N GLU A 51 -37.05 1.60 10.16
CA GLU A 51 -38.31 0.90 9.90
C GLU A 51 -39.54 1.79 10.08
N GLN A 52 -39.51 2.75 11.02
CA GLN A 52 -40.61 3.72 11.22
C GLN A 52 -40.78 4.64 9.98
N VAL A 53 -39.66 5.02 9.32
CA VAL A 53 -39.72 5.76 8.03
C VAL A 53 -40.33 4.89 6.95
N GLU A 54 -39.90 3.64 6.80
CA GLU A 54 -40.44 2.72 5.77
C GLU A 54 -41.95 2.50 5.94
N LYS A 55 -42.42 2.49 7.19
CA LYS A 55 -43.86 2.36 7.50
C LYS A 55 -44.63 3.70 7.40
N ASN A 56 -43.95 4.80 7.06
CA ASN A 56 -44.51 6.18 7.07
C ASN A 56 -45.06 6.62 8.44
N GLU A 57 -44.49 6.10 9.53
CA GLU A 57 -44.85 6.49 10.89
C GLU A 57 -44.18 7.80 11.30
N ILE A 58 -43.00 8.09 10.77
CA ILE A 58 -42.26 9.33 10.94
C ILE A 58 -41.80 9.90 9.58
N SER A 59 -41.60 11.20 9.52
CA SER A 59 -41.10 11.91 8.35
C SER A 59 -39.59 11.72 8.18
N GLN A 60 -39.05 12.04 6.99
CA GLN A 60 -37.62 12.03 6.73
C GLN A 60 -36.85 13.03 7.60
N GLU A 61 -37.48 14.15 7.99
CA GLU A 61 -36.87 15.14 8.88
C GLU A 61 -36.73 14.60 10.30
N GLU A 62 -37.79 14.00 10.86
CA GLU A 62 -37.78 13.34 12.15
C GLU A 62 -36.76 12.17 12.20
N TYR A 63 -36.66 11.41 11.10
CA TYR A 63 -35.60 10.41 10.98
C TYR A 63 -34.21 11.03 11.10
N ASN A 64 -33.92 12.08 10.33
CA ASN A 64 -32.60 12.70 10.34
C ASN A 64 -32.25 13.26 11.73
N GLU A 65 -33.21 13.86 12.43
CA GLU A 65 -33.02 14.34 13.80
C GLU A 65 -32.72 13.20 14.77
N ALA A 66 -33.41 12.08 14.67
CA ALA A 66 -33.21 10.92 15.53
C ALA A 66 -31.91 10.16 15.16
N ALA A 67 -31.60 9.98 13.85
CA ALA A 67 -30.50 9.18 13.39
C ALA A 67 -29.12 9.83 13.64
N ILE A 68 -29.01 11.17 13.64
CA ILE A 68 -27.73 11.87 13.84
C ILE A 68 -27.09 11.52 15.20
N PRO A 69 -27.77 11.68 16.36
CA PRO A 69 -27.17 11.33 17.64
C PRO A 69 -26.90 9.83 17.78
N ILE A 70 -27.76 8.97 17.25
CA ILE A 70 -27.56 7.51 17.26
C ILE A 70 -26.31 7.15 16.43
N SER A 71 -26.15 7.73 15.25
CA SER A 71 -24.98 7.53 14.40
C SER A 71 -23.68 8.00 15.07
N TYR A 72 -23.71 9.14 15.75
CA TYR A 72 -22.56 9.63 16.52
C TYR A 72 -22.13 8.62 17.60
N GLU A 73 -23.08 8.09 18.38
CA GLU A 73 -22.78 7.08 19.38
C GLU A 73 -22.27 5.78 18.77
N LEU A 74 -22.85 5.32 17.65
CA LEU A 74 -22.37 4.15 16.92
C LEU A 74 -20.91 4.29 16.49
N TYR A 75 -20.52 5.42 15.92
CA TYR A 75 -19.12 5.67 15.54
C TYR A 75 -18.22 5.71 16.76
N ARG A 76 -18.66 6.31 17.86
CA ARG A 76 -17.91 6.35 19.11
C ARG A 76 -17.68 4.96 19.70
N LEU A 77 -18.71 4.12 19.71
CA LEU A 77 -18.64 2.74 20.16
C LEU A 77 -17.76 1.87 19.26
N ASN A 78 -17.69 2.20 17.97
CA ASN A 78 -16.90 1.45 16.98
C ASN A 78 -15.40 1.82 16.93
N ILE A 79 -14.95 2.84 17.68
CA ILE A 79 -13.54 3.27 17.69
C ILE A 79 -12.58 2.09 17.96
N PRO A 80 -12.81 1.18 18.91
CA PRO A 80 -11.92 0.04 19.12
C PRO A 80 -11.75 -0.82 17.87
N THR A 81 -12.84 -1.11 17.16
CA THR A 81 -12.80 -1.89 15.90
C THR A 81 -12.02 -1.15 14.81
N ILE A 82 -12.19 0.16 14.68
CA ILE A 82 -11.45 1.00 13.73
C ILE A 82 -9.94 0.97 14.04
N LEU A 83 -9.56 1.03 15.31
CA LEU A 83 -8.15 0.92 15.71
C LEU A 83 -7.56 -0.45 15.39
N VAL A 84 -8.33 -1.53 15.61
CA VAL A 84 -7.92 -2.89 15.20
C VAL A 84 -7.76 -2.97 13.68
N ASP A 85 -8.68 -2.39 12.88
CA ASP A 85 -8.55 -2.37 11.41
C ASP A 85 -7.31 -1.59 10.96
N ILE A 86 -7.01 -0.45 11.57
CA ILE A 86 -5.79 0.33 11.27
C ILE A 86 -4.54 -0.51 11.52
N VAL A 87 -4.45 -1.16 12.68
CA VAL A 87 -3.29 -2.01 13.03
C VAL A 87 -3.18 -3.20 12.07
N CYS A 88 -4.27 -3.93 11.84
CA CYS A 88 -4.29 -5.05 10.89
C CYS A 88 -3.93 -4.61 9.48
N SER A 89 -4.43 -3.46 9.02
CA SER A 89 -4.11 -2.89 7.71
C SER A 89 -2.63 -2.52 7.58
N LEU A 90 -2.02 -1.90 8.60
CA LEU A 90 -0.59 -1.59 8.62
C LEU A 90 0.26 -2.85 8.61
N LEU A 91 -0.10 -3.86 9.40
CA LEU A 91 0.60 -5.14 9.43
C LEU A 91 0.49 -5.87 8.08
N TYR A 92 -0.72 -5.94 7.52
CA TYR A 92 -0.97 -6.71 6.30
C TYR A 92 -0.47 -6.02 5.02
N PHE A 93 -0.72 -4.71 4.85
CA PHE A 93 -0.33 -3.97 3.64
C PHE A 93 1.04 -3.28 3.74
N GLY A 94 1.55 -3.09 4.97
CA GLY A 94 2.84 -2.45 5.23
C GLY A 94 3.92 -3.44 5.63
N VAL A 95 3.74 -4.15 6.75
CA VAL A 95 4.79 -5.02 7.31
C VAL A 95 4.94 -6.33 6.52
N LEU A 96 3.83 -7.01 6.21
CA LEU A 96 3.85 -8.31 5.53
C LEU A 96 4.61 -8.26 4.17
N PRO A 97 4.37 -7.28 3.26
CA PRO A 97 5.09 -7.21 2.00
C PRO A 97 6.59 -6.97 2.16
N PHE A 98 7.03 -6.32 3.24
CA PHE A 98 8.46 -6.14 3.52
C PHE A 98 9.17 -7.50 3.74
N PHE A 99 8.51 -8.45 4.43
CA PHE A 99 9.04 -9.80 4.66
C PHE A 99 8.73 -10.79 3.53
N MET A 100 7.79 -10.47 2.65
CA MET A 100 7.35 -11.34 1.54
C MET A 100 7.74 -10.79 0.17
N ASP A 101 8.92 -10.21 0.03
CA ASP A 101 9.44 -9.69 -1.23
C ASP A 101 8.48 -8.79 -2.01
N GLY A 102 7.78 -7.89 -1.33
CA GLY A 102 6.83 -6.96 -1.92
C GLY A 102 5.45 -7.57 -2.23
N GLN A 103 5.13 -8.74 -1.69
CA GLN A 103 3.87 -9.43 -1.96
C GLN A 103 2.96 -9.48 -0.74
N THR A 104 1.65 -9.32 -0.95
CA THR A 104 0.57 -9.75 -0.07
C THR A 104 0.04 -11.09 -0.57
N PHE A 105 -0.81 -11.76 0.16
CA PHE A 105 -1.39 -13.04 -0.29
C PHE A 105 -2.17 -12.89 -1.61
N GLY A 106 -2.99 -11.82 -1.75
CA GLY A 106 -3.68 -11.56 -3.01
C GLY A 106 -2.71 -11.29 -4.16
N LYS A 107 -1.66 -10.47 -3.94
CA LYS A 107 -0.64 -10.22 -4.96
C LYS A 107 0.12 -11.49 -5.36
N LYS A 108 0.44 -12.35 -4.38
CA LYS A 108 1.11 -13.63 -4.66
C LYS A 108 0.25 -14.54 -5.54
N LEU A 109 -1.06 -14.62 -5.28
CA LEU A 109 -1.99 -15.41 -6.09
C LEU A 109 -2.05 -14.93 -7.55
N PHE A 110 -1.99 -13.61 -7.78
CA PHE A 110 -2.04 -13.02 -9.12
C PHE A 110 -0.66 -12.75 -9.73
N GLN A 111 0.43 -13.29 -9.13
CA GLN A 111 1.81 -13.15 -9.59
C GLN A 111 2.26 -11.68 -9.72
N LEU A 112 1.82 -10.85 -8.78
CA LEU A 112 2.17 -9.44 -8.67
C LEU A 112 3.13 -9.21 -7.51
N ARG A 113 4.01 -8.21 -7.64
CA ARG A 113 4.85 -7.74 -6.55
C ARG A 113 5.07 -6.23 -6.61
N VAL A 114 5.37 -5.66 -5.46
CA VAL A 114 5.74 -4.27 -5.30
C VAL A 114 7.26 -4.15 -5.42
N VAL A 115 7.72 -3.32 -6.34
CA VAL A 115 9.15 -3.02 -6.54
C VAL A 115 9.39 -1.52 -6.43
N SER A 116 10.64 -1.12 -6.34
CA SER A 116 11.04 0.29 -6.39
C SER A 116 10.79 0.86 -7.79
N ALA A 117 10.33 2.11 -7.84
CA ALA A 117 10.20 2.85 -9.10
C ALA A 117 11.52 3.49 -9.57
N ASN A 118 12.55 3.54 -8.70
CA ASN A 118 13.83 4.25 -8.96
C ASN A 118 15.05 3.31 -8.76
N ASP A 119 14.90 2.02 -8.88
CA ASP A 119 15.95 0.99 -8.69
C ASP A 119 16.67 1.05 -7.31
N LYS A 120 16.13 1.84 -6.34
CA LYS A 120 16.64 1.86 -4.97
C LYS A 120 16.02 0.72 -4.16
N SER A 121 16.73 0.19 -3.18
CA SER A 121 16.17 -0.80 -2.26
C SER A 121 14.97 -0.21 -1.49
N LEU A 122 13.85 -0.93 -1.45
CA LEU A 122 12.70 -0.56 -0.63
C LEU A 122 12.97 -0.91 0.83
N ASN A 123 12.62 0.01 1.71
CA ASN A 123 12.64 -0.21 3.16
C ASN A 123 11.21 -0.31 3.71
N LEU A 124 11.09 -0.65 4.98
CA LEU A 124 9.80 -0.78 5.67
C LEU A 124 8.95 0.51 5.57
N ILE A 125 9.58 1.69 5.61
CA ILE A 125 8.88 2.98 5.55
C ILE A 125 8.14 3.14 4.22
N ASN A 126 8.72 2.71 3.09
CA ASN A 126 8.05 2.76 1.79
C ASN A 126 6.75 1.93 1.81
N TYR A 127 6.79 0.73 2.36
CA TYR A 127 5.58 -0.12 2.47
C TYR A 127 4.55 0.46 3.44
N LEU A 128 4.98 1.03 4.57
CA LEU A 128 4.07 1.67 5.52
C LEU A 128 3.41 2.92 4.93
N LEU A 129 4.16 3.81 4.27
CA LEU A 129 3.61 4.97 3.57
C LEU A 129 2.58 4.56 2.51
N ARG A 130 2.91 3.50 1.76
CA ARG A 130 2.00 2.92 0.80
C ARG A 130 0.70 2.45 1.43
N ALA A 131 0.78 1.71 2.55
CA ALA A 131 -0.37 1.21 3.29
C ALA A 131 -1.25 2.35 3.84
N VAL A 132 -0.63 3.40 4.39
CA VAL A 132 -1.33 4.58 4.92
C VAL A 132 -2.19 5.26 3.86
N VAL A 133 -1.66 5.48 2.66
CA VAL A 133 -2.40 6.11 1.56
C VAL A 133 -3.42 5.15 0.94
N LEU A 134 -3.05 3.88 0.73
CA LEU A 134 -3.91 2.87 0.11
C LEU A 134 -5.18 2.58 0.95
N ARG A 135 -5.05 2.58 2.27
CA ARG A 135 -6.12 2.28 3.23
C ARG A 135 -6.78 3.54 3.82
N ASN A 136 -6.43 4.74 3.33
CA ASN A 136 -6.95 6.01 3.85
C ASN A 136 -6.81 6.14 5.39
N ILE A 137 -5.74 5.60 5.97
CA ILE A 137 -5.55 5.54 7.44
C ILE A 137 -5.58 6.92 8.06
N LEU A 138 -5.04 7.95 7.40
CA LEU A 138 -5.09 9.33 7.88
C LEU A 138 -6.53 9.84 8.00
N ILE A 139 -7.42 9.47 7.08
CA ILE A 139 -8.84 9.80 7.14
C ILE A 139 -9.52 9.11 8.33
N SER A 140 -9.23 7.82 8.55
CA SER A 140 -9.75 7.09 9.71
C SER A 140 -9.32 7.73 11.03
N ILE A 141 -8.05 8.16 11.14
CA ILE A 141 -7.56 8.89 12.32
C ILE A 141 -8.27 10.25 12.46
N ALA A 142 -8.42 11.01 11.35
CA ALA A 142 -9.12 12.29 11.38
C ALA A 142 -10.58 12.13 11.86
N LEU A 143 -11.28 11.09 11.41
CA LEU A 143 -12.64 10.79 11.85
C LEU A 143 -12.72 10.45 13.35
N ILE A 144 -11.76 9.70 13.88
CA ILE A 144 -11.66 9.45 15.32
C ILE A 144 -11.47 10.76 16.08
N LEU A 145 -10.61 11.67 15.60
CA LEU A 145 -10.40 12.97 16.23
C LEU A 145 -11.68 13.84 16.20
N VAL A 146 -12.42 13.82 15.08
CA VAL A 146 -13.72 14.53 14.97
C VAL A 146 -14.69 14.06 16.06
N ILE A 147 -14.77 12.76 16.32
CA ILE A 147 -15.64 12.20 17.36
C ILE A 147 -15.21 12.63 18.77
N TYR A 148 -13.89 12.75 19.01
CA TYR A 148 -13.39 13.15 20.33
C TYR A 148 -13.56 14.65 20.64
N PHE A 149 -13.45 15.50 19.62
CA PHE A 149 -13.41 16.95 19.80
C PHE A 149 -14.73 17.67 19.49
N MET A 150 -15.71 16.96 18.91
CA MET A 150 -16.99 17.54 18.53
C MET A 150 -18.16 16.88 19.27
N ASP A 151 -19.20 17.66 19.49
CA ASP A 151 -20.50 17.17 19.93
C ASP A 151 -21.32 16.57 18.78
N ALA A 152 -22.41 15.88 19.09
CA ALA A 152 -23.24 15.20 18.09
C ALA A 152 -23.83 16.17 17.05
N SER A 153 -24.12 17.42 17.42
CA SER A 153 -24.76 18.42 16.54
C SER A 153 -23.80 18.88 15.43
N ASN A 154 -22.51 19.10 15.75
CA ASN A 154 -21.51 19.54 14.79
C ASN A 154 -20.81 18.38 14.07
N TYR A 155 -20.80 17.21 14.70
CA TYR A 155 -20.15 16.00 14.18
C TYR A 155 -20.57 15.65 12.76
N TYR A 156 -21.88 15.63 12.46
CA TYR A 156 -22.40 15.11 11.21
C TYR A 156 -21.86 15.85 9.98
N ALA A 157 -21.88 17.19 10.01
CA ALA A 157 -21.39 18.00 8.90
C ALA A 157 -19.88 17.82 8.66
N VAL A 158 -19.09 17.78 9.75
CA VAL A 158 -17.64 17.61 9.63
C VAL A 158 -17.29 16.17 9.21
N TYR A 159 -17.95 15.17 9.75
CA TYR A 159 -17.82 13.78 9.37
C TYR A 159 -18.06 13.56 7.87
N GLN A 160 -19.15 14.12 7.32
CA GLN A 160 -19.45 14.03 5.88
C GLN A 160 -18.36 14.65 5.02
N ASN A 161 -17.86 15.83 5.41
CA ASN A 161 -16.78 16.50 4.67
C ASN A 161 -15.45 15.72 4.72
N VAL A 162 -15.08 15.18 5.89
CA VAL A 162 -13.87 14.36 6.03
C VAL A 162 -13.95 13.06 5.21
N ASN A 163 -15.12 12.39 5.23
CA ASN A 163 -15.35 11.23 4.38
C ASN A 163 -15.29 11.57 2.89
N LEU A 164 -15.85 12.71 2.48
CA LEU A 164 -15.77 13.17 1.09
C LEU A 164 -14.32 13.32 0.64
N VAL A 165 -13.44 13.88 1.46
CA VAL A 165 -12.01 13.95 1.17
C VAL A 165 -11.42 12.54 1.00
N GLY A 166 -11.80 11.58 1.84
CA GLY A 166 -11.39 10.18 1.73
C GLY A 166 -11.82 9.54 0.40
N TYR A 167 -13.07 9.77 -0.03
CA TYR A 167 -13.56 9.31 -1.34
C TYR A 167 -12.81 9.97 -2.51
N ILE A 168 -12.56 11.26 -2.44
CA ILE A 168 -11.78 11.98 -3.47
C ILE A 168 -10.38 11.37 -3.60
N ILE A 169 -9.68 11.10 -2.49
CA ILE A 169 -8.37 10.45 -2.49
C ILE A 169 -8.45 9.06 -3.13
N MET A 170 -9.46 8.28 -2.79
CA MET A 170 -9.69 6.95 -3.36
C MET A 170 -9.94 7.02 -4.89
N TYR A 171 -10.77 7.94 -5.36
CA TYR A 171 -11.03 8.12 -6.79
C TYR A 171 -9.80 8.63 -7.55
N ILE A 172 -9.03 9.56 -6.99
CA ILE A 172 -7.76 10.01 -7.57
C ILE A 172 -6.79 8.83 -7.69
N ASN A 173 -6.69 8.01 -6.65
CA ASN A 173 -5.83 6.83 -6.64
C ASN A 173 -6.23 5.84 -7.75
N LEU A 174 -7.53 5.54 -7.90
CA LEU A 174 -8.05 4.67 -8.94
C LEU A 174 -7.81 5.26 -10.34
N PHE A 175 -8.12 6.54 -10.53
CA PHE A 175 -7.92 7.24 -11.79
C PHE A 175 -6.46 7.23 -12.24
N MET A 176 -5.52 7.47 -11.32
CA MET A 176 -4.09 7.42 -11.62
C MET A 176 -3.67 6.03 -12.10
N ILE A 177 -4.14 4.94 -11.47
CA ILE A 177 -3.80 3.57 -11.88
C ILE A 177 -4.28 3.27 -13.31
N VAL A 178 -5.46 3.80 -13.69
CA VAL A 178 -6.07 3.54 -15.01
C VAL A 178 -5.45 4.41 -16.11
N MET A 179 -5.22 5.69 -15.82
CA MET A 179 -4.85 6.69 -16.84
C MET A 179 -3.34 6.81 -17.07
N ARG A 180 -2.52 6.46 -16.09
CA ARG A 180 -1.07 6.57 -16.24
C ARG A 180 -0.49 5.40 -17.01
N GLN A 181 0.51 5.67 -17.84
CA GLN A 181 1.22 4.64 -18.62
C GLN A 181 1.98 3.65 -17.72
N ASP A 182 2.50 4.13 -16.58
CA ASP A 182 3.21 3.33 -15.58
C ASP A 182 2.27 2.58 -14.60
N ASN A 183 0.94 2.76 -14.73
CA ASN A 183 -0.11 2.20 -13.88
C ASN A 183 0.12 2.44 -12.37
N ARG A 184 0.83 3.51 -11.98
CA ARG A 184 1.08 3.86 -10.58
C ARG A 184 -0.07 4.68 -10.02
N GLY A 185 -0.64 4.21 -8.91
CA GLY A 185 -1.62 4.97 -8.13
C GLY A 185 -0.95 6.01 -7.22
N LEU A 186 -1.75 6.83 -6.55
CA LEU A 186 -1.28 7.83 -5.60
C LEU A 186 -0.41 7.20 -4.50
N HIS A 187 -0.84 6.05 -3.94
CA HIS A 187 -0.09 5.31 -2.92
C HIS A 187 1.26 4.81 -3.43
N ASP A 188 1.35 4.40 -4.71
CA ASP A 188 2.60 4.00 -5.34
C ASP A 188 3.52 5.20 -5.53
N PHE A 189 2.96 6.35 -5.90
CA PHE A 189 3.71 7.57 -6.13
C PHE A 189 4.33 8.11 -4.83
N VAL A 190 3.54 8.22 -3.76
CA VAL A 190 4.00 8.69 -2.43
C VAL A 190 5.06 7.77 -1.85
N ALA A 191 4.91 6.46 -2.04
CA ALA A 191 5.84 5.46 -1.53
C ALA A 191 7.04 5.18 -2.45
N ASN A 192 7.10 5.82 -3.63
CA ASN A 192 8.10 5.57 -4.65
C ASN A 192 8.19 4.09 -5.08
N THR A 193 7.04 3.47 -5.26
CA THR A 193 6.88 2.06 -5.63
C THR A 193 6.15 1.92 -6.96
N GLN A 194 6.19 0.72 -7.51
CA GLN A 194 5.35 0.28 -8.63
C GLN A 194 4.99 -1.19 -8.46
N VAL A 195 3.88 -1.61 -9.08
CA VAL A 195 3.46 -3.02 -9.09
C VAL A 195 3.75 -3.61 -10.45
N VAL A 196 4.49 -4.72 -10.45
CA VAL A 196 4.90 -5.45 -11.67
C VAL A 196 4.49 -6.91 -11.58
N PHE A 197 4.50 -7.62 -12.71
CA PHE A 197 4.43 -9.06 -12.71
C PHE A 197 5.76 -9.66 -12.24
N THR A 198 5.70 -10.68 -11.42
CA THR A 198 6.90 -11.36 -10.90
C THR A 198 7.78 -11.93 -12.02
N HIS A 199 7.17 -12.41 -13.10
CA HIS A 199 7.86 -12.92 -14.27
C HIS A 199 8.64 -11.81 -15.01
N GLU A 200 7.97 -10.72 -15.37
CA GLU A 200 8.59 -9.58 -16.08
C GLU A 200 9.75 -8.97 -15.29
N GLU A 201 9.63 -8.90 -13.98
CA GLU A 201 10.72 -8.39 -13.15
C GLU A 201 11.93 -9.32 -13.15
N MET A 202 11.70 -10.64 -13.14
CA MET A 202 12.79 -11.61 -13.17
C MET A 202 13.55 -11.58 -14.51
N GLU A 203 12.83 -11.45 -15.63
CA GLU A 203 13.45 -11.28 -16.95
C GLU A 203 14.29 -10.00 -17.02
N ASN A 204 13.74 -8.85 -16.61
CA ASN A 204 14.48 -7.58 -16.57
C ASN A 204 15.74 -7.63 -15.68
N ARG A 205 15.70 -8.38 -14.58
CA ARG A 205 16.86 -8.57 -13.71
C ARG A 205 17.94 -9.42 -14.40
N LEU A 206 17.54 -10.49 -15.07
CA LEU A 206 18.48 -11.35 -15.81
C LEU A 206 19.16 -10.57 -16.94
N GLU A 207 18.42 -9.78 -17.71
CA GLU A 207 18.98 -8.92 -18.75
C GLU A 207 20.02 -7.93 -18.20
N LYS A 208 19.70 -7.25 -17.09
CA LYS A 208 20.65 -6.32 -16.43
C LYS A 208 21.93 -7.02 -15.98
N ILE A 209 21.81 -8.21 -15.38
CA ILE A 209 22.97 -8.99 -14.94
C ILE A 209 23.85 -9.39 -16.14
N GLU A 210 23.24 -9.82 -17.25
CA GLU A 210 23.97 -10.14 -18.45
C GLU A 210 24.69 -8.93 -19.07
N GLU A 211 24.06 -7.76 -19.06
CA GLU A 211 24.68 -6.52 -19.51
C GLU A 211 25.89 -6.12 -18.63
N GLU A 212 25.71 -6.17 -17.29
CA GLU A 212 26.80 -5.90 -16.35
C GLU A 212 27.97 -6.87 -16.53
N GLN A 213 27.72 -8.16 -16.76
CA GLN A 213 28.73 -9.15 -17.02
C GLN A 213 29.48 -8.84 -18.33
N LYS A 214 28.80 -8.48 -19.40
CA LYS A 214 29.43 -8.09 -20.68
C LYS A 214 30.32 -6.84 -20.55
N VAL A 215 29.91 -5.88 -19.71
CA VAL A 215 30.71 -4.67 -19.43
C VAL A 215 31.97 -5.04 -18.65
N LEU A 216 31.83 -5.87 -17.63
CA LEU A 216 32.93 -6.33 -16.79
C LEU A 216 33.99 -7.14 -17.61
N GLU A 217 33.54 -8.04 -18.48
CA GLU A 217 34.40 -8.79 -19.38
C GLU A 217 35.21 -7.87 -20.31
N LYS A 218 34.56 -6.87 -20.92
CA LYS A 218 35.26 -5.88 -21.76
C LYS A 218 36.28 -5.05 -20.98
N GLU A 219 36.01 -4.73 -19.71
CA GLU A 219 37.00 -4.03 -18.87
C GLU A 219 38.18 -4.91 -18.49
N LEU A 220 37.96 -6.20 -18.23
CA LEU A 220 39.00 -7.18 -17.94
C LEU A 220 39.91 -7.41 -19.18
N GLU A 221 39.32 -7.52 -20.36
CA GLU A 221 40.11 -7.62 -21.62
C GLU A 221 40.99 -6.39 -21.83
N LYS A 222 40.45 -5.18 -21.65
CA LYS A 222 41.22 -3.93 -21.74
C LYS A 222 42.35 -3.83 -20.70
N LYS A 223 42.13 -4.35 -19.50
CA LYS A 223 43.20 -4.42 -18.47
C LYS A 223 44.28 -5.43 -18.80
N ASN A 224 43.91 -6.57 -19.34
CA ASN A 224 44.87 -7.61 -19.77
C ASN A 224 45.71 -7.12 -20.98
N ASP A 225 45.10 -6.51 -21.98
CA ASP A 225 45.81 -5.90 -23.12
C ASP A 225 46.80 -4.81 -22.68
N LYS A 226 46.46 -3.99 -21.68
CA LYS A 226 47.37 -2.99 -21.11
C LYS A 226 48.54 -3.66 -20.38
N LYS A 227 48.30 -4.75 -19.63
CA LYS A 227 49.36 -5.50 -18.95
C LYS A 227 50.32 -6.14 -19.96
N ASP A 228 49.83 -6.76 -21.04
CA ASP A 228 50.63 -7.39 -22.06
C ASP A 228 51.50 -6.39 -22.85
N LYS A 229 50.96 -5.18 -23.11
CA LYS A 229 51.72 -4.08 -23.71
C LYS A 229 52.85 -3.58 -22.79
N VAL A 230 52.62 -3.51 -21.49
CA VAL A 230 53.65 -3.11 -20.51
C VAL A 230 54.73 -4.19 -20.36
N VAL A 231 54.35 -5.47 -20.37
CA VAL A 231 55.31 -6.58 -20.31
C VAL A 231 56.18 -6.63 -21.57
N LYS A 232 55.57 -6.47 -22.77
CA LYS A 232 56.32 -6.41 -24.05
C LYS A 232 57.26 -5.19 -24.10
N ALA A 233 56.85 -4.04 -23.58
CA ALA A 233 57.69 -2.84 -23.53
C ALA A 233 58.91 -2.99 -22.58
N LYS A 234 58.74 -3.70 -21.44
CA LYS A 234 59.83 -3.98 -20.51
C LYS A 234 60.81 -5.00 -21.09
N THR A 235 60.37 -6.06 -21.79
CA THR A 235 61.20 -7.08 -22.42
C THR A 235 62.02 -6.50 -23.58
N THR A 236 61.47 -5.53 -24.30
CA THR A 236 62.18 -4.84 -25.39
C THR A 236 63.27 -3.88 -24.91
N LYS A 237 63.08 -3.24 -23.73
CA LYS A 237 64.08 -2.40 -23.08
C LYS A 237 65.25 -3.22 -22.54
N THR A 238 65.00 -4.39 -21.94
CA THR A 238 66.04 -5.27 -21.40
C THR A 238 66.93 -5.86 -22.52
N LYS A 239 66.36 -6.21 -23.70
CA LYS A 239 67.13 -6.67 -24.87
C LYS A 239 68.01 -5.60 -25.53
N LYS A 240 67.70 -4.31 -25.41
CA LYS A 240 68.48 -3.18 -25.92
C LYS A 240 69.65 -2.82 -25.01
N THR A 241 69.58 -3.11 -23.70
CA THR A 241 70.66 -2.84 -22.73
C THR A 241 71.74 -3.94 -22.76
N THR A 242 71.41 -5.16 -23.12
CA THR A 242 72.39 -6.27 -23.26
C THR A 242 73.22 -6.24 -24.59
N LYS A 243 72.70 -5.59 -25.65
CA LYS A 243 73.43 -5.40 -26.90
C LYS A 243 74.39 -4.21 -26.96
N LYS A 244 74.54 -3.44 -25.89
CA LYS A 244 75.45 -2.28 -25.79
C LYS A 244 76.65 -2.52 -24.86
N LYS A 245 76.86 -3.78 -24.41
CA LYS A 245 77.97 -4.21 -23.56
C LYS A 245 78.84 -5.32 -24.21
N GLU A 246 78.74 -5.54 -25.47
CA GLU A 246 79.68 -6.21 -26.32
C GLU A 246 80.28 -5.15 -27.29
#